data_d588aef65558efff05dd481df0596ef4
#
_entry.id   d588aef65558efff05dd481df0596ef4
#
_cell.length_a   1.000
_cell.length_b   1.000
_cell.length_c   1.000
_cell.angle_alpha   90.00
_cell.angle_beta   90.00
_cell.angle_gamma   90.00
#
_symmetry.space_group_name_H-M   'P 1'
#
loop_
_entity.id
_entity.type
_entity.pdbx_description
1 polymer ?
#
loop_
_entity_poly.entity_id
_entity_poly.type
_entity_poly.pdbx_seq_one_letter_code
_entity_poly.pdbx_strand_id
1 'polypeptide(L)'
;MRPRKKQRSRSRRRSRSFVTPLSVLFVMLAVCAGAYWNANTDTLPAVPQTAAASMAQLPSGRTEGQDAEYTQVSSELQEAVENWLQAQHAEVSTIKTEERQEHRRATGGTIRWTTKSLLVVPSKTFSRQELEKQLSSSNGKAVVYRAEKTKLDGKDVTEYDIAYFEMLDTEQLYLVMDKLYVTAPKAKPNLLENIKEFILGSASGSLKDVPTKAVSEKPETASQQDAALKQQHPAHVKGRLAIVIDDCGSDMATLEKLNALPIPLTYSVMPNKAHTTESAQSGYQAGRKIFVHLPMQPLNVSSSESVFIGEDMNDSNVKATTNELLDQVPHAIGMNNHQGSMATADARVMKDVMSVMKKRRLVYLDSRTNSASVGEQTAASMGIATSRNNLFIDNDADVNAIKQRLRQGGEIAKSNGSAIIIGHCRPKTAQALSEMIDELHKEGIDIVFVTELMQ
;
A
#
# COMPACT_ATOMS: atom_id res chain seq x y z
N MET A 1 23.65 -84.01 -24.88
CA MET A 1 23.26 -82.80 -25.67
C MET A 1 23.16 -81.57 -24.75
N ARG A 2 24.09 -80.61 -24.82
CA ARG A 2 24.11 -79.37 -24.02
C ARG A 2 23.68 -78.25 -24.93
N PRO A 3 22.80 -77.28 -24.51
CA PRO A 3 22.45 -76.12 -25.29
C PRO A 3 23.45 -74.98 -25.12
N ARG A 4 23.72 -74.24 -26.19
CA ARG A 4 24.64 -73.16 -26.36
C ARG A 4 24.17 -71.89 -25.65
N LYS A 5 25.09 -71.24 -24.88
CA LYS A 5 24.92 -69.81 -24.34
C LYS A 5 24.98 -68.79 -25.47
N LYS A 6 23.94 -67.96 -25.54
CA LYS A 6 23.96 -66.72 -26.36
C LYS A 6 24.65 -65.59 -25.59
N GLN A 7 25.69 -65.02 -26.15
CA GLN A 7 26.33 -63.79 -25.75
C GLN A 7 25.40 -62.60 -26.04
N ARG A 8 25.14 -61.75 -25.01
CA ARG A 8 24.49 -60.46 -25.16
C ARG A 8 25.55 -59.37 -25.30
N SER A 9 25.58 -58.70 -26.43
CA SER A 9 26.37 -57.47 -26.69
C SER A 9 25.82 -56.29 -25.89
N ARG A 10 26.68 -55.64 -25.09
CA ARG A 10 26.39 -54.38 -24.43
C ARG A 10 26.51 -53.22 -25.43
N SER A 11 25.41 -52.59 -25.84
CA SER A 11 25.42 -51.33 -26.54
C SER A 11 25.60 -50.19 -25.52
N ARG A 12 26.63 -49.37 -25.72
CA ARG A 12 26.87 -48.11 -24.98
C ARG A 12 25.80 -47.13 -25.39
N ARG A 13 24.85 -46.79 -24.51
CA ARG A 13 23.98 -45.63 -24.64
C ARG A 13 24.78 -44.37 -24.34
N ARG A 14 25.00 -43.52 -25.36
CA ARG A 14 25.41 -42.11 -25.16
C ARG A 14 24.25 -41.37 -24.54
N SER A 15 24.42 -40.79 -23.34
CA SER A 15 23.48 -39.86 -22.75
C SER A 15 23.54 -38.54 -23.53
N ARG A 16 22.47 -38.22 -24.24
CA ARG A 16 22.23 -36.86 -24.70
C ARG A 16 21.54 -36.12 -23.54
N SER A 17 22.22 -35.13 -22.95
CA SER A 17 21.61 -34.20 -22.02
C SER A 17 20.58 -33.37 -22.77
N PHE A 18 19.31 -33.59 -22.46
CA PHE A 18 18.21 -32.71 -22.88
C PHE A 18 18.22 -31.49 -21.93
N VAL A 19 18.62 -30.35 -22.46
CA VAL A 19 18.33 -29.06 -21.81
C VAL A 19 16.83 -28.85 -21.92
N THR A 20 16.16 -28.80 -20.78
CA THR A 20 14.70 -28.64 -20.74
C THR A 20 14.30 -27.20 -21.16
N PRO A 21 13.14 -26.98 -21.80
CA PRO A 21 12.69 -25.65 -22.22
C PRO A 21 12.60 -24.65 -21.08
N LEU A 22 12.49 -25.15 -19.84
CA LEU A 22 12.42 -24.30 -18.63
C LEU A 22 13.72 -23.56 -18.32
N SER A 23 14.90 -24.16 -18.62
CA SER A 23 16.20 -23.52 -18.39
C SER A 23 16.50 -22.40 -19.38
N VAL A 24 15.98 -22.50 -20.61
CA VAL A 24 16.11 -21.44 -21.64
C VAL A 24 15.21 -20.25 -21.30
N LEU A 25 14.04 -20.50 -20.74
CA LEU A 25 13.10 -19.43 -20.29
C LEU A 25 13.69 -18.61 -19.15
N PHE A 26 14.38 -19.26 -18.20
CA PHE A 26 15.01 -18.56 -17.07
C PHE A 26 16.19 -17.66 -17.50
N VAL A 27 16.98 -18.09 -18.46
CA VAL A 27 18.10 -17.30 -19.01
C VAL A 27 17.56 -16.12 -19.85
N MET A 28 16.49 -16.31 -20.60
CA MET A 28 15.84 -15.20 -21.35
C MET A 28 15.23 -14.15 -20.41
N LEU A 29 14.58 -14.56 -19.31
CA LEU A 29 14.02 -13.62 -18.32
C LEU A 29 15.11 -12.83 -17.60
N ALA A 30 16.25 -13.44 -17.29
CA ALA A 30 17.38 -12.75 -16.66
C ALA A 30 18.06 -11.74 -17.61
N VAL A 31 18.14 -12.05 -18.91
CA VAL A 31 18.68 -11.13 -19.94
C VAL A 31 17.72 -9.97 -20.19
N CYS A 32 16.40 -10.20 -20.23
CA CYS A 32 15.41 -9.13 -20.38
C CYS A 32 15.35 -8.20 -19.16
N ALA A 33 15.51 -8.72 -17.94
CA ALA A 33 15.59 -7.90 -16.74
C ALA A 33 16.86 -7.03 -16.71
N GLY A 34 18.01 -7.58 -17.15
CA GLY A 34 19.27 -6.84 -17.27
C GLY A 34 19.24 -5.76 -18.36
N ALA A 35 18.60 -6.04 -19.50
CA ALA A 35 18.44 -5.07 -20.59
C ALA A 35 17.45 -3.93 -20.22
N TYR A 36 16.39 -4.24 -19.47
CA TYR A 36 15.45 -3.23 -18.97
C TYR A 36 16.08 -2.29 -17.94
N TRP A 37 16.97 -2.82 -17.09
CA TRP A 37 17.70 -2.00 -16.11
C TRP A 37 18.70 -1.05 -16.81
N ASN A 38 19.39 -1.50 -17.85
CA ASN A 38 20.41 -0.72 -18.56
C ASN A 38 19.82 0.36 -19.52
N ALA A 39 18.57 0.20 -19.97
CA ALA A 39 17.90 1.15 -20.87
C ALA A 39 17.28 2.36 -20.16
N ASN A 40 17.11 2.33 -18.82
CA ASN A 40 16.49 3.41 -18.05
C ASN A 40 17.49 4.28 -17.26
N THR A 41 18.80 4.12 -17.47
CA THR A 41 19.83 4.89 -16.75
C THR A 41 20.37 6.11 -17.50
N ASP A 42 19.95 6.34 -18.74
CA ASP A 42 20.37 7.50 -19.51
C ASP A 42 19.31 8.60 -19.48
N THR A 43 19.40 9.51 -18.51
CA THR A 43 19.16 10.95 -18.50
C THR A 43 18.88 11.46 -17.08
N LEU A 44 19.94 11.58 -16.26
CA LEU A 44 19.92 12.47 -15.09
C LEU A 44 21.06 13.48 -15.23
N PRO A 45 20.83 14.78 -14.95
CA PRO A 45 21.89 15.78 -15.04
C PRO A 45 22.97 15.53 -13.98
N ALA A 46 24.22 15.72 -14.37
CA ALA A 46 25.41 15.55 -13.53
C ALA A 46 25.33 16.38 -12.24
N VAL A 47 25.39 15.70 -11.09
CA VAL A 47 25.50 16.30 -9.75
C VAL A 47 27.00 16.59 -9.47
N PRO A 48 27.37 17.72 -8.85
CA PRO A 48 28.78 18.06 -8.56
C PRO A 48 29.42 17.04 -7.63
N GLN A 49 30.58 16.56 -8.01
CA GLN A 49 31.39 15.53 -7.34
C GLN A 49 32.13 16.02 -6.06
N THR A 50 31.47 16.64 -5.10
CA THR A 50 32.17 17.09 -3.88
C THR A 50 31.60 16.59 -2.55
N ALA A 51 30.62 15.68 -2.57
CA ALA A 51 30.10 15.06 -1.34
C ALA A 51 30.05 13.51 -1.37
N ALA A 52 30.67 12.87 -2.36
CA ALA A 52 30.69 11.40 -2.47
C ALA A 52 32.01 10.82 -1.87
N ALA A 53 32.42 11.32 -0.71
CA ALA A 53 33.53 10.71 0.03
C ALA A 53 32.93 9.70 1.03
N SER A 54 33.15 8.42 0.70
CA SER A 54 33.16 7.29 1.65
C SER A 54 31.87 6.87 2.31
N MET A 55 30.86 6.46 1.53
CA MET A 55 30.04 5.37 2.04
C MET A 55 30.81 4.07 1.85
N ALA A 56 31.09 3.39 2.95
CA ALA A 56 31.79 2.10 2.94
C ALA A 56 31.11 1.17 1.93
N GLN A 57 31.91 0.57 1.04
CA GLN A 57 31.42 -0.49 0.15
C GLN A 57 30.89 -1.63 1.02
N LEU A 58 29.56 -1.76 1.08
CA LEU A 58 28.92 -2.90 1.71
C LEU A 58 29.42 -4.17 1.02
N PRO A 59 29.78 -5.22 1.77
CA PRO A 59 30.29 -6.44 1.19
C PRO A 59 29.20 -7.10 0.33
N SER A 60 29.31 -6.93 -0.99
CA SER A 60 28.56 -7.71 -1.95
C SER A 60 29.08 -9.15 -1.95
N GLY A 61 28.22 -10.10 -1.62
CA GLY A 61 28.55 -11.54 -1.71
C GLY A 61 28.65 -12.26 -0.37
N ARG A 62 27.67 -12.10 0.52
CA ARG A 62 27.58 -12.92 1.74
C ARG A 62 26.82 -14.21 1.49
N THR A 63 27.39 -15.30 1.96
CA THR A 63 26.79 -16.62 1.95
C THR A 63 25.76 -16.80 3.09
N GLU A 64 24.80 -17.71 2.91
CA GLU A 64 23.82 -18.07 3.94
C GLU A 64 24.45 -18.27 5.33
N GLY A 65 23.80 -17.77 6.38
CA GLY A 65 24.20 -17.97 7.77
C GLY A 65 25.25 -17.00 8.32
N GLN A 66 25.70 -15.99 7.55
CA GLN A 66 26.66 -14.99 8.05
C GLN A 66 25.98 -13.80 8.76
N ASP A 67 26.66 -13.31 9.82
CA ASP A 67 26.27 -12.07 10.49
C ASP A 67 26.44 -10.86 9.58
N ALA A 68 25.57 -9.88 9.70
CA ALA A 68 25.62 -8.62 8.97
C ALA A 68 25.65 -7.44 9.94
N GLU A 69 26.61 -6.53 9.72
CA GLU A 69 26.86 -5.38 10.58
C GLU A 69 26.53 -4.08 9.83
N TYR A 70 25.60 -3.29 10.37
CA TYR A 70 25.13 -2.03 9.78
C TYR A 70 25.35 -0.83 10.73
N THR A 71 26.16 -0.96 11.77
CA THR A 71 26.40 0.09 12.77
C THR A 71 27.03 1.33 12.11
N GLN A 72 27.95 1.15 11.17
CA GLN A 72 28.55 2.26 10.44
C GLN A 72 27.53 2.95 9.54
N VAL A 73 26.71 2.19 8.80
CA VAL A 73 25.62 2.73 7.96
C VAL A 73 24.61 3.51 8.80
N SER A 74 24.31 3.00 10.01
CA SER A 74 23.45 3.71 10.96
C SER A 74 24.03 5.06 11.33
N SER A 75 25.33 5.12 11.66
CA SER A 75 25.99 6.36 12.05
C SER A 75 26.00 7.39 10.92
N GLU A 76 26.30 6.96 9.69
CA GLU A 76 26.31 7.82 8.51
C GLU A 76 24.92 8.39 8.18
N LEU A 77 23.87 7.56 8.27
CA LEU A 77 22.49 8.01 8.06
C LEU A 77 22.03 8.97 9.16
N GLN A 78 22.30 8.64 10.41
CA GLN A 78 21.99 9.48 11.57
C GLN A 78 22.63 10.86 11.48
N GLU A 79 23.90 10.93 11.09
CA GLU A 79 24.61 12.20 10.86
C GLU A 79 23.98 13.01 9.71
N ALA A 80 23.61 12.35 8.61
CA ALA A 80 22.97 13.01 7.47
C ALA A 80 21.60 13.58 7.84
N VAL A 81 20.80 12.86 8.64
CA VAL A 81 19.49 13.31 9.14
C VAL A 81 19.66 14.49 10.09
N GLU A 82 20.59 14.42 11.04
CA GLU A 82 20.85 15.52 11.98
C GLU A 82 21.33 16.78 11.29
N ASN A 83 22.26 16.66 10.35
CA ASN A 83 22.77 17.79 9.55
C ASN A 83 21.64 18.45 8.75
N TRP A 84 20.75 17.65 8.16
CA TRP A 84 19.58 18.18 7.46
C TRP A 84 18.61 18.91 8.41
N LEU A 85 18.31 18.34 9.59
CA LEU A 85 17.47 18.98 10.59
C LEU A 85 18.05 20.32 11.07
N GLN A 86 19.37 20.37 11.30
CA GLN A 86 20.08 21.62 11.65
C GLN A 86 19.99 22.66 10.52
N ALA A 87 20.15 22.25 9.26
CA ALA A 87 20.00 23.12 8.11
C ALA A 87 18.55 23.69 7.97
N GLN A 88 17.56 22.98 8.50
CA GLN A 88 16.17 23.49 8.63
C GLN A 88 15.98 24.38 9.87
N HIS A 89 17.04 24.71 10.61
CA HIS A 89 16.97 25.44 11.88
C HIS A 89 16.06 24.78 12.93
N ALA A 90 15.96 23.46 12.93
CA ALA A 90 15.27 22.73 13.96
C ALA A 90 16.17 22.60 15.23
N GLU A 91 15.56 22.70 16.42
CA GLU A 91 16.23 22.31 17.65
C GLU A 91 16.13 20.78 17.78
N VAL A 92 17.27 20.13 17.90
CA VAL A 92 17.35 18.65 17.97
C VAL A 92 18.01 18.25 19.27
N SER A 93 17.41 17.31 19.98
CA SER A 93 18.00 16.69 21.15
C SER A 93 17.86 15.18 21.12
N THR A 94 18.94 14.47 21.45
CA THR A 94 18.94 13.02 21.51
C THR A 94 18.20 12.54 22.75
N ILE A 95 17.19 11.69 22.59
CA ILE A 95 16.46 11.03 23.65
C ILE A 95 17.23 9.79 24.10
N LYS A 96 17.59 8.92 23.14
CA LYS A 96 18.34 7.67 23.38
C LYS A 96 19.01 7.18 22.10
N THR A 97 20.01 6.32 22.28
CA THR A 97 20.62 5.51 21.21
C THR A 97 20.60 4.06 21.70
N GLU A 98 20.14 3.14 20.87
CA GLU A 98 19.99 1.72 21.21
C GLU A 98 20.69 0.86 20.17
N GLU A 99 21.48 -0.10 20.63
CA GLU A 99 21.97 -1.18 19.78
C GLU A 99 20.81 -2.14 19.51
N ARG A 100 20.63 -2.49 18.26
CA ARG A 100 19.62 -3.44 17.79
C ARG A 100 20.28 -4.69 17.23
N GLN A 101 19.65 -5.82 17.50
CA GLN A 101 20.09 -7.11 17.00
C GLN A 101 18.87 -7.96 16.66
N GLU A 102 18.88 -8.54 15.48
CA GLU A 102 17.81 -9.44 15.01
C GLU A 102 18.41 -10.68 14.35
N HIS A 103 17.80 -11.84 14.59
CA HIS A 103 18.17 -13.08 13.93
C HIS A 103 17.44 -13.20 12.59
N ARG A 104 18.19 -13.52 11.55
CA ARG A 104 17.67 -13.75 10.20
C ARG A 104 16.88 -15.05 10.18
N ARG A 105 15.60 -14.98 9.81
CA ARG A 105 14.70 -16.14 9.83
C ARG A 105 14.92 -17.08 8.65
N ALA A 106 15.24 -16.53 7.47
CA ALA A 106 15.32 -17.31 6.24
C ALA A 106 16.67 -18.00 6.04
N THR A 107 17.76 -17.35 6.40
CA THR A 107 19.13 -17.78 6.05
C THR A 107 20.04 -18.03 7.25
N GLY A 108 19.57 -17.73 8.48
CA GLY A 108 20.38 -17.77 9.69
C GLY A 108 21.35 -16.58 9.77
N GLY A 109 22.10 -16.48 10.86
CA GLY A 109 22.95 -15.34 11.17
C GLY A 109 22.25 -14.22 11.91
N THR A 110 22.98 -13.17 12.26
CA THR A 110 22.51 -12.05 13.07
C THR A 110 22.76 -10.74 12.34
N ILE A 111 21.80 -9.84 12.36
CA ILE A 111 21.91 -8.47 11.86
C ILE A 111 22.04 -7.55 13.04
N ARG A 112 23.00 -6.60 13.00
CA ARG A 112 23.21 -5.59 14.03
C ARG A 112 23.20 -4.20 13.43
N TRP A 113 22.53 -3.24 14.11
CA TRP A 113 22.50 -1.82 13.76
C TRP A 113 22.24 -0.98 14.99
N THR A 114 22.29 0.35 14.86
CA THR A 114 21.89 1.27 15.92
C THR A 114 20.65 2.06 15.55
N THR A 115 19.76 2.27 16.51
CA THR A 115 18.60 3.15 16.38
C THR A 115 18.78 4.36 17.27
N LYS A 116 18.70 5.58 16.72
CA LYS A 116 18.77 6.85 17.46
C LYS A 116 17.39 7.49 17.51
N SER A 117 16.97 7.90 18.70
CA SER A 117 15.71 8.60 18.93
C SER A 117 15.96 10.06 19.21
N LEU A 118 15.36 10.95 18.43
CA LEU A 118 15.57 12.40 18.48
C LEU A 118 14.26 13.13 18.77
N LEU A 119 14.29 14.08 19.72
CA LEU A 119 13.22 15.08 19.82
C LEU A 119 13.57 16.24 18.91
N VAL A 120 12.62 16.59 18.03
CA VAL A 120 12.77 17.64 17.02
C VAL A 120 11.75 18.73 17.25
N VAL A 121 12.20 19.96 17.51
CA VAL A 121 11.36 21.14 17.58
C VAL A 121 11.63 21.99 16.35
N PRO A 122 10.77 21.94 15.33
CA PRO A 122 11.02 22.62 14.07
C PRO A 122 10.77 24.13 14.19
N SER A 123 11.54 24.93 13.44
CA SER A 123 11.36 26.39 13.34
C SER A 123 10.16 26.80 12.47
N LYS A 124 9.73 25.91 11.56
CA LYS A 124 8.57 26.05 10.66
C LYS A 124 7.82 24.71 10.62
N THR A 125 6.65 24.66 9.98
CA THR A 125 5.92 23.42 9.79
C THR A 125 6.84 22.35 9.18
N PHE A 126 6.97 21.20 9.85
CA PHE A 126 7.81 20.10 9.40
C PHE A 126 7.19 19.47 8.15
N SER A 127 7.99 19.27 7.12
CA SER A 127 7.54 18.70 5.86
C SER A 127 8.11 17.27 5.69
N ARG A 128 7.23 16.28 5.71
CA ARG A 128 7.56 14.90 5.38
C ARG A 128 8.17 14.77 3.97
N GLN A 129 7.63 15.50 2.99
CA GLN A 129 8.11 15.47 1.62
C GLN A 129 9.53 15.99 1.47
N GLU A 130 9.90 17.04 2.23
CA GLU A 130 11.28 17.56 2.24
C GLU A 130 12.24 16.53 2.88
N LEU A 131 11.81 15.82 3.94
CA LEU A 131 12.58 14.73 4.53
C LEU A 131 12.76 13.57 3.53
N GLU A 132 11.69 13.10 2.91
CA GLU A 132 11.74 12.00 1.91
C GLU A 132 12.65 12.37 0.72
N LYS A 133 12.59 13.62 0.26
CA LYS A 133 13.48 14.12 -0.79
C LYS A 133 14.94 14.10 -0.36
N GLN A 134 15.23 14.50 0.88
CA GLN A 134 16.59 14.45 1.44
C GLN A 134 17.11 13.00 1.53
N LEU A 135 16.30 12.09 2.03
CA LEU A 135 16.65 10.67 2.16
C LEU A 135 16.90 10.03 0.78
N SER A 136 16.10 10.41 -0.23
CA SER A 136 16.29 9.91 -1.62
C SER A 136 17.62 10.35 -2.23
N SER A 137 18.18 11.48 -1.80
CA SER A 137 19.51 11.94 -2.25
C SER A 137 20.66 11.14 -1.63
N SER A 138 20.40 10.37 -0.56
CA SER A 138 21.37 9.54 0.15
C SER A 138 21.29 8.09 -0.37
N ASN A 139 21.73 7.83 -1.61
CA ASN A 139 21.78 6.52 -2.28
C ASN A 139 20.43 5.76 -2.44
N GLY A 140 19.29 6.39 -2.19
CA GLY A 140 17.95 5.79 -2.39
C GLY A 140 17.60 4.61 -1.49
N LYS A 141 18.42 4.28 -0.51
CA LYS A 141 18.19 3.17 0.43
C LYS A 141 17.56 3.61 1.77
N ALA A 142 17.55 4.91 2.06
CA ALA A 142 16.89 5.45 3.24
C ALA A 142 15.47 5.94 2.91
N VAL A 143 14.50 5.55 3.73
CA VAL A 143 13.08 5.87 3.52
C VAL A 143 12.41 6.28 4.83
N VAL A 144 11.37 7.10 4.74
CA VAL A 144 10.45 7.29 5.87
C VAL A 144 9.54 6.06 5.93
N TYR A 145 9.89 5.14 6.80
CA TYR A 145 9.22 3.86 6.95
C TYR A 145 7.84 3.99 7.60
N ARG A 146 7.74 4.88 8.61
CA ARG A 146 6.52 5.12 9.37
C ARG A 146 6.40 6.60 9.74
N ALA A 147 5.16 7.12 9.80
CA ALA A 147 4.86 8.43 10.36
C ALA A 147 3.53 8.34 11.13
N GLU A 148 3.56 8.60 12.44
CA GLU A 148 2.41 8.40 13.33
C GLU A 148 2.30 9.53 14.36
N LYS A 149 1.06 9.96 14.67
CA LYS A 149 0.79 10.87 15.77
C LYS A 149 0.80 10.08 17.09
N THR A 150 1.61 10.51 18.04
CA THR A 150 1.76 9.86 19.33
C THR A 150 1.96 10.89 20.44
N LYS A 151 2.24 10.44 21.67
CA LYS A 151 2.60 11.29 22.79
C LYS A 151 3.98 10.95 23.33
N LEU A 152 4.80 11.96 23.51
CA LEU A 152 6.08 11.87 24.20
C LEU A 152 5.97 12.75 25.45
N ASP A 153 6.13 12.16 26.63
CA ASP A 153 5.98 12.83 27.95
C ASP A 153 4.67 13.66 28.06
N GLY A 154 3.56 13.09 27.55
CA GLY A 154 2.23 13.69 27.57
C GLY A 154 2.00 14.80 26.52
N LYS A 155 3.00 15.16 25.72
CA LYS A 155 2.91 16.14 24.65
C LYS A 155 2.63 15.46 23.32
N ASP A 156 1.76 16.03 22.50
CA ASP A 156 1.47 15.53 21.17
C ASP A 156 2.67 15.76 20.24
N VAL A 157 3.12 14.70 19.59
CA VAL A 157 4.23 14.68 18.63
C VAL A 157 3.85 13.83 17.42
N THR A 158 4.55 14.02 16.30
CA THR A 158 4.53 13.04 15.20
C THR A 158 5.84 12.27 15.22
N GLU A 159 5.77 10.95 15.38
CA GLU A 159 6.91 10.03 15.26
C GLU A 159 7.13 9.69 13.79
N TYR A 160 8.36 9.84 13.33
CA TYR A 160 8.81 9.39 12.02
C TYR A 160 9.92 8.35 12.23
N ASP A 161 9.69 7.13 11.75
CA ASP A 161 10.72 6.10 11.68
C ASP A 161 11.44 6.18 10.33
N ILE A 162 12.75 6.40 10.34
CA ILE A 162 13.60 6.39 9.16
C ILE A 162 14.32 5.05 9.12
N ALA A 163 14.07 4.27 8.07
CA ALA A 163 14.67 2.96 7.88
C ALA A 163 15.63 2.94 6.69
N TYR A 164 16.70 2.17 6.83
CA TYR A 164 17.57 1.77 5.75
C TYR A 164 17.04 0.48 5.13
N PHE A 165 16.87 0.49 3.82
CA PHE A 165 16.40 -0.64 3.04
C PHE A 165 17.57 -1.41 2.45
N GLU A 166 17.60 -2.74 2.64
CA GLU A 166 18.58 -3.61 2.03
C GLU A 166 17.96 -4.93 1.57
N MET A 167 18.43 -5.44 0.44
CA MET A 167 18.20 -6.81 0.02
C MET A 167 19.40 -7.64 0.40
N LEU A 168 19.25 -8.50 1.39
CA LEU A 168 20.32 -9.40 1.83
C LEU A 168 19.95 -10.84 1.47
N ASP A 169 20.63 -11.40 0.48
CA ASP A 169 20.26 -12.65 -0.19
C ASP A 169 18.85 -12.56 -0.80
N THR A 170 17.87 -13.27 -0.26
CA THR A 170 16.45 -13.22 -0.67
C THR A 170 15.57 -12.48 0.32
N GLU A 171 16.14 -11.91 1.39
CA GLU A 171 15.45 -11.26 2.49
C GLU A 171 15.49 -9.75 2.33
N GLN A 172 14.30 -9.12 2.40
CA GLN A 172 14.14 -7.68 2.35
C GLN A 172 14.15 -7.14 3.77
N LEU A 173 15.11 -6.26 4.07
CA LEU A 173 15.32 -5.71 5.40
C LEU A 173 14.96 -4.23 5.45
N TYR A 174 14.28 -3.83 6.52
CA TYR A 174 14.05 -2.43 6.89
C TYR A 174 14.61 -2.21 8.29
N LEU A 175 15.79 -1.63 8.36
CA LEU A 175 16.48 -1.36 9.62
C LEU A 175 16.17 0.05 10.07
N VAL A 176 15.29 0.21 11.07
CA VAL A 176 14.96 1.54 11.61
C VAL A 176 16.20 2.11 12.32
N MET A 177 16.80 3.12 11.72
CA MET A 177 18.04 3.74 12.21
C MET A 177 17.80 5.05 12.95
N ASP A 178 16.73 5.80 12.60
CA ASP A 178 16.31 6.98 13.33
C ASP A 178 14.82 6.95 13.65
N LYS A 179 14.48 7.52 14.84
CA LYS A 179 13.12 7.86 15.26
C LYS A 179 13.05 9.34 15.59
N LEU A 180 12.34 10.11 14.80
CA LEU A 180 12.17 11.55 15.00
C LEU A 180 10.83 11.81 15.68
N TYR A 181 10.83 12.35 16.89
CA TYR A 181 9.66 12.82 17.59
C TYR A 181 9.48 14.32 17.34
N VAL A 182 8.67 14.67 16.36
CA VAL A 182 8.52 16.04 15.87
C VAL A 182 7.35 16.73 16.57
N THR A 183 7.62 17.83 17.27
CA THR A 183 6.60 18.67 17.90
C THR A 183 5.97 19.64 16.89
N ALA A 184 4.92 20.33 17.31
CA ALA A 184 4.48 21.53 16.60
C ALA A 184 5.62 22.58 16.57
N PRO A 185 5.73 23.40 15.50
CA PRO A 185 6.74 24.46 15.45
C PRO A 185 6.55 25.45 16.59
N LYS A 186 7.67 26.02 17.08
CA LYS A 186 7.58 27.11 18.07
C LYS A 186 6.70 28.23 17.50
N ALA A 187 5.64 28.57 18.22
CA ALA A 187 4.84 29.74 17.88
C ALA A 187 5.77 30.94 17.88
N LYS A 188 5.82 31.71 16.77
CA LYS A 188 6.45 33.01 16.78
C LYS A 188 5.73 33.83 17.85
N PRO A 189 6.45 34.55 18.73
CA PRO A 189 5.79 35.41 19.71
C PRO A 189 4.83 36.31 18.93
N ASN A 190 3.55 36.17 19.19
CA ASN A 190 2.51 36.92 18.51
C ASN A 190 2.75 38.39 18.79
N LEU A 191 2.95 39.19 17.75
CA LEU A 191 2.96 40.65 17.81
C LEU A 191 1.71 41.17 18.57
N LEU A 192 0.63 40.38 18.58
CA LEU A 192 -0.63 40.64 19.31
C LEU A 192 -0.52 40.44 20.84
N GLU A 193 0.40 39.68 21.38
CA GLU A 193 0.61 39.59 22.83
C GLU A 193 1.35 40.82 23.36
N ASN A 194 2.32 41.34 22.61
CA ASN A 194 2.98 42.62 22.94
C ASN A 194 2.04 43.79 22.77
N ILE A 195 1.01 43.69 21.93
CA ILE A 195 -0.05 44.72 21.78
C ILE A 195 -1.11 44.60 22.88
N LYS A 196 -1.38 43.39 23.38
CA LYS A 196 -2.32 43.19 24.50
C LYS A 196 -1.82 43.73 25.83
N GLU A 197 -0.54 43.65 26.11
CA GLU A 197 0.03 44.33 27.31
C GLU A 197 -0.03 45.88 27.20
N PHE A 198 0.02 46.40 26.00
CA PHE A 198 -0.11 47.85 25.78
C PHE A 198 -1.57 48.34 25.79
N ILE A 199 -2.57 47.47 25.52
CA ILE A 199 -4.00 47.86 25.42
C ILE A 199 -4.81 47.47 26.67
N LEU A 200 -4.34 46.58 27.54
CA LEU A 200 -5.05 46.21 28.77
C LEU A 200 -4.97 47.22 29.92
N GLY A 201 -4.59 48.47 29.58
CA GLY A 201 -4.72 49.67 30.46
C GLY A 201 -6.03 50.44 30.33
N SER A 202 -6.99 50.02 29.49
CA SER A 202 -8.24 50.81 29.37
C SER A 202 -9.44 50.00 28.88
N ALA A 203 -10.47 49.99 29.72
CA ALA A 203 -11.90 49.92 29.42
C ALA A 203 -12.59 48.56 29.21
N SER A 204 -13.41 48.26 30.19
CA SER A 204 -14.62 47.43 30.16
C SER A 204 -15.62 47.83 29.09
N GLY A 205 -16.15 46.88 28.35
CA GLY A 205 -17.27 47.10 27.41
C GLY A 205 -17.87 45.77 26.93
N SER A 206 -19.07 45.51 27.40
CA SER A 206 -19.98 44.42 27.07
C SER A 206 -20.23 44.28 25.57
N LEU A 207 -20.19 43.04 25.05
CA LEU A 207 -20.79 42.72 23.75
C LEU A 207 -21.74 41.52 23.88
N LYS A 208 -22.94 41.79 23.39
CA LYS A 208 -24.12 40.94 23.37
C LYS A 208 -24.05 39.86 22.26
N ASP A 209 -24.80 38.83 22.52
CA ASP A 209 -25.24 37.66 21.73
C ASP A 209 -25.30 37.80 20.20
N VAL A 210 -24.77 36.79 19.51
CA VAL A 210 -25.10 36.50 18.11
C VAL A 210 -25.67 35.06 18.05
N PRO A 211 -26.86 34.84 17.45
CA PRO A 211 -27.53 33.52 17.51
C PRO A 211 -26.97 32.54 16.50
N THR A 212 -26.69 31.35 16.99
CA THR A 212 -26.38 30.13 16.23
C THR A 212 -27.64 29.62 15.50
N LYS A 213 -27.66 29.67 14.19
CA LYS A 213 -28.67 29.00 13.37
C LYS A 213 -28.24 27.56 13.12
N ALA A 214 -28.91 26.61 13.74
CA ALA A 214 -28.81 25.19 13.41
C ALA A 214 -29.49 24.95 12.07
N VAL A 215 -28.71 24.43 11.11
CA VAL A 215 -29.23 23.87 9.87
C VAL A 215 -29.44 22.37 10.08
N SER A 216 -30.69 21.98 10.17
CA SER A 216 -31.10 20.59 10.19
C SER A 216 -31.19 20.11 8.73
N GLU A 217 -30.23 19.34 8.28
CA GLU A 217 -30.36 18.59 7.03
C GLU A 217 -30.94 17.21 7.32
N LYS A 218 -32.06 16.97 6.69
CA LYS A 218 -32.80 15.71 6.66
C LYS A 218 -32.05 14.74 5.73
N PRO A 219 -31.85 13.46 6.04
CA PRO A 219 -31.17 12.55 5.13
C PRO A 219 -32.01 12.33 3.87
N GLU A 220 -31.45 12.69 2.73
CA GLU A 220 -32.01 12.31 1.42
C GLU A 220 -31.82 10.82 1.18
N THR A 221 -32.88 10.20 0.76
CA THR A 221 -33.00 8.76 0.55
C THR A 221 -32.18 8.28 -0.64
N ALA A 222 -31.54 7.12 -0.48
CA ALA A 222 -30.68 6.42 -1.45
C ALA A 222 -31.26 6.24 -2.87
N SER A 223 -32.53 6.52 -3.08
CA SER A 223 -33.23 6.36 -4.37
C SER A 223 -32.94 7.42 -5.44
N GLN A 224 -32.29 8.55 -5.07
CA GLN A 224 -31.97 9.60 -6.04
C GLN A 224 -30.56 9.45 -6.66
N GLN A 225 -29.66 8.72 -6.02
CA GLN A 225 -28.28 8.51 -6.51
C GLN A 225 -28.21 7.46 -7.63
N ASP A 226 -29.05 6.44 -7.63
CA ASP A 226 -29.11 5.44 -8.70
C ASP A 226 -29.65 6.01 -10.03
N ALA A 227 -30.30 7.18 -9.99
CA ALA A 227 -30.82 7.85 -11.19
C ALA A 227 -29.76 8.69 -11.95
N ALA A 228 -28.66 9.04 -11.31
CA ALA A 228 -27.62 9.89 -11.92
C ALA A 228 -26.68 9.11 -12.86
N LEU A 229 -26.49 7.82 -12.65
CA LEU A 229 -25.79 6.91 -13.55
C LEU A 229 -26.78 6.22 -14.50
N LYS A 230 -27.40 6.96 -15.41
CA LYS A 230 -28.12 6.33 -16.54
C LYS A 230 -27.08 5.63 -17.43
N GLN A 231 -26.83 4.37 -17.09
CA GLN A 231 -25.87 3.49 -17.72
C GLN A 231 -26.30 3.17 -19.15
N GLN A 232 -25.34 3.22 -20.04
CA GLN A 232 -25.48 2.61 -21.35
C GLN A 232 -25.28 1.10 -21.18
N HIS A 233 -26.35 0.36 -20.94
CA HIS A 233 -26.30 -1.11 -20.97
C HIS A 233 -26.17 -1.57 -22.42
N PRO A 234 -25.36 -2.59 -22.73
CA PRO A 234 -25.30 -3.16 -24.05
C PRO A 234 -26.65 -3.75 -24.45
N ALA A 235 -27.04 -3.62 -25.74
CA ALA A 235 -28.31 -4.12 -26.25
C ALA A 235 -28.46 -5.66 -26.09
N HIS A 236 -27.34 -6.38 -26.03
CA HIS A 236 -27.26 -7.82 -25.75
C HIS A 236 -26.13 -8.07 -24.76
N VAL A 237 -26.47 -8.40 -23.52
CA VAL A 237 -25.50 -8.73 -22.46
C VAL A 237 -24.98 -10.15 -22.71
N LYS A 238 -23.66 -10.27 -22.89
CA LYS A 238 -22.94 -11.54 -23.00
C LYS A 238 -22.19 -11.92 -21.71
N GLY A 239 -21.93 -10.93 -20.85
CA GLY A 239 -21.27 -11.14 -19.57
C GLY A 239 -21.32 -9.88 -18.71
N ARG A 240 -21.26 -10.05 -17.38
CA ARG A 240 -21.27 -8.94 -16.40
C ARG A 240 -19.89 -8.78 -15.81
N LEU A 241 -19.36 -7.56 -15.81
CA LEU A 241 -18.02 -7.24 -15.33
C LEU A 241 -18.08 -6.22 -14.19
N ALA A 242 -17.55 -6.57 -13.02
CA ALA A 242 -17.36 -5.60 -11.95
C ALA A 242 -15.89 -5.16 -11.92
N ILE A 243 -15.69 -3.85 -11.80
CA ILE A 243 -14.37 -3.22 -11.74
C ILE A 243 -14.19 -2.58 -10.36
N VAL A 244 -13.15 -3.03 -9.65
CA VAL A 244 -12.78 -2.51 -8.35
C VAL A 244 -11.48 -1.73 -8.48
N ILE A 245 -11.39 -0.57 -7.86
CA ILE A 245 -10.21 0.29 -7.86
C ILE A 245 -9.64 0.35 -6.44
N ASP A 246 -8.55 -0.35 -6.25
CA ASP A 246 -7.82 -0.42 -4.98
C ASP A 246 -6.90 0.79 -4.78
N ASP A 247 -6.31 0.92 -3.58
CA ASP A 247 -5.36 1.95 -3.17
C ASP A 247 -5.89 3.39 -3.28
N CYS A 248 -7.22 3.60 -3.28
CA CYS A 248 -7.78 4.94 -3.14
C CYS A 248 -7.43 5.54 -1.77
N GLY A 249 -7.24 6.85 -1.67
CA GLY A 249 -6.92 7.52 -0.41
C GLY A 249 -5.68 8.41 -0.44
N SER A 250 -4.96 8.45 -1.58
CA SER A 250 -3.72 9.25 -1.72
C SER A 250 -3.72 10.18 -2.92
N ASP A 251 -4.24 9.78 -4.08
CA ASP A 251 -4.23 10.53 -5.33
C ASP A 251 -5.63 11.01 -5.70
N MET A 252 -5.99 12.21 -5.23
CA MET A 252 -7.29 12.82 -5.53
C MET A 252 -7.42 13.20 -7.01
N ALA A 253 -6.33 13.58 -7.68
CA ALA A 253 -6.39 13.96 -9.08
C ALA A 253 -6.71 12.77 -10.00
N THR A 254 -6.21 11.58 -9.67
CA THR A 254 -6.60 10.34 -10.35
C THR A 254 -8.01 9.92 -9.97
N LEU A 255 -8.41 10.07 -8.71
CA LEU A 255 -9.76 9.75 -8.26
C LEU A 255 -10.82 10.58 -8.99
N GLU A 256 -10.57 11.88 -9.21
CA GLU A 256 -11.46 12.76 -9.98
C GLU A 256 -11.64 12.30 -11.42
N LYS A 257 -10.57 11.83 -12.09
CA LYS A 257 -10.66 11.24 -13.43
C LYS A 257 -11.51 9.98 -13.44
N LEU A 258 -11.38 9.12 -12.42
CA LEU A 258 -12.20 7.92 -12.26
C LEU A 258 -13.67 8.27 -11.94
N ASN A 259 -13.91 9.33 -11.15
CA ASN A 259 -15.25 9.83 -10.88
C ASN A 259 -15.98 10.34 -12.12
N ALA A 260 -15.25 10.84 -13.11
CA ALA A 260 -15.82 11.31 -14.38
C ALA A 260 -16.24 10.16 -15.34
N LEU A 261 -15.85 8.91 -15.07
CA LEU A 261 -16.20 7.79 -15.94
C LEU A 261 -17.70 7.43 -15.80
N PRO A 262 -18.43 7.23 -16.90
CA PRO A 262 -19.87 6.96 -16.88
C PRO A 262 -20.18 5.46 -16.66
N ILE A 263 -19.46 4.79 -15.77
CA ILE A 263 -19.62 3.36 -15.47
C ILE A 263 -19.66 3.12 -13.96
N PRO A 264 -20.30 2.04 -13.48
CA PRO A 264 -20.23 1.60 -12.10
C PRO A 264 -18.77 1.23 -11.74
N LEU A 265 -18.25 1.82 -10.66
CA LEU A 265 -16.98 1.45 -10.08
C LEU A 265 -17.15 1.25 -8.57
N THR A 266 -16.39 0.34 -8.02
CA THR A 266 -16.24 0.18 -6.58
C THR A 266 -14.85 0.66 -6.18
N TYR A 267 -14.78 1.58 -5.23
CA TYR A 267 -13.51 2.10 -4.72
C TYR A 267 -13.17 1.44 -3.40
N SER A 268 -12.00 0.83 -3.33
CA SER A 268 -11.44 0.30 -2.10
C SER A 268 -10.47 1.32 -1.55
N VAL A 269 -10.88 1.99 -0.47
CA VAL A 269 -10.18 3.13 0.10
C VAL A 269 -9.27 2.65 1.24
N MET A 270 -8.00 3.01 1.14
CA MET A 270 -6.99 2.73 2.17
C MET A 270 -7.26 3.56 3.42
N PRO A 271 -7.33 2.97 4.61
CA PRO A 271 -7.25 3.71 5.86
C PRO A 271 -5.84 4.29 6.06
N ASN A 272 -5.70 5.23 6.97
CA ASN A 272 -4.42 5.88 7.35
C ASN A 272 -3.69 6.59 6.18
N LYS A 273 -4.39 7.00 5.14
CA LYS A 273 -3.84 7.84 4.06
C LYS A 273 -4.27 9.30 4.20
N ALA A 274 -3.52 10.17 3.53
CA ALA A 274 -3.74 11.62 3.63
C ALA A 274 -5.17 12.05 3.24
N HIS A 275 -5.78 11.33 2.29
CA HIS A 275 -7.10 11.63 1.72
C HIS A 275 -8.10 10.49 1.91
N THR A 276 -7.95 9.65 2.95
CA THR A 276 -8.85 8.51 3.21
C THR A 276 -10.33 8.94 3.21
N THR A 277 -10.69 9.85 4.11
CA THR A 277 -12.07 10.31 4.27
C THR A 277 -12.55 11.08 3.04
N GLU A 278 -11.71 11.95 2.48
CA GLU A 278 -12.02 12.75 1.30
C GLU A 278 -12.26 11.88 0.07
N SER A 279 -11.44 10.85 -0.14
CA SER A 279 -11.61 9.89 -1.25
C SER A 279 -12.91 9.09 -1.13
N ALA A 280 -13.23 8.62 0.07
CA ALA A 280 -14.48 7.90 0.33
C ALA A 280 -15.70 8.81 0.08
N GLN A 281 -15.67 10.04 0.58
CA GLN A 281 -16.75 11.01 0.40
C GLN A 281 -16.93 11.40 -1.08
N SER A 282 -15.83 11.72 -1.78
CA SER A 282 -15.85 12.10 -3.20
C SER A 282 -16.36 10.94 -4.07
N GLY A 283 -15.89 9.73 -3.84
CA GLY A 283 -16.39 8.54 -4.56
C GLY A 283 -17.86 8.30 -4.30
N TYR A 284 -18.32 8.39 -3.04
CA TYR A 284 -19.73 8.24 -2.69
C TYR A 284 -20.61 9.29 -3.38
N GLN A 285 -20.21 10.55 -3.40
CA GLN A 285 -20.91 11.62 -4.10
C GLN A 285 -20.97 11.42 -5.62
N ALA A 286 -19.94 10.79 -6.20
CA ALA A 286 -19.91 10.39 -7.60
C ALA A 286 -20.69 9.10 -7.90
N GLY A 287 -21.46 8.57 -6.94
CA GLY A 287 -22.28 7.35 -7.10
C GLY A 287 -21.49 6.05 -7.07
N ARG A 288 -20.25 6.05 -6.55
CA ARG A 288 -19.42 4.85 -6.43
C ARG A 288 -19.80 4.05 -5.18
N LYS A 289 -19.64 2.73 -5.22
CA LYS A 289 -19.70 1.92 -4.00
C LYS A 289 -18.34 2.00 -3.29
N ILE A 290 -18.36 2.17 -1.98
CA ILE A 290 -17.15 2.34 -1.18
C ILE A 290 -16.88 1.08 -0.37
N PHE A 291 -15.66 0.57 -0.49
CA PHE A 291 -15.09 -0.50 0.31
C PHE A 291 -13.91 0.02 1.11
N VAL A 292 -13.58 -0.66 2.19
CA VAL A 292 -12.31 -0.48 2.88
C VAL A 292 -11.27 -1.39 2.25
N HIS A 293 -10.14 -0.84 1.82
CA HIS A 293 -8.98 -1.63 1.43
C HIS A 293 -8.16 -1.94 2.68
N LEU A 294 -8.47 -3.08 3.34
CA LEU A 294 -7.98 -3.41 4.67
C LEU A 294 -6.52 -3.89 4.62
N PRO A 295 -5.56 -3.17 5.23
CA PRO A 295 -4.19 -3.62 5.30
C PRO A 295 -4.05 -4.93 6.08
N MET A 296 -3.44 -5.94 5.45
CA MET A 296 -3.23 -7.27 6.01
C MET A 296 -1.81 -7.76 5.72
N GLN A 297 -1.27 -8.58 6.60
CA GLN A 297 0.12 -9.06 6.55
C GLN A 297 0.42 -9.81 5.24
N PRO A 298 1.43 -9.38 4.47
CA PRO A 298 1.91 -10.11 3.31
C PRO A 298 2.86 -11.24 3.71
N LEU A 299 3.00 -12.24 2.82
CA LEU A 299 3.96 -13.33 2.94
C LEU A 299 5.34 -12.87 2.44
N ASN A 300 6.40 -13.18 3.19
CA ASN A 300 7.81 -12.98 2.83
C ASN A 300 8.26 -11.52 2.58
N VAL A 301 7.43 -10.54 2.89
CA VAL A 301 7.79 -9.11 2.84
C VAL A 301 7.15 -8.39 4.03
N SER A 302 7.75 -7.28 4.45
CA SER A 302 7.11 -6.41 5.44
C SER A 302 5.90 -5.71 4.82
N SER A 303 4.86 -5.48 5.61
CA SER A 303 3.74 -4.65 5.14
C SER A 303 4.23 -3.24 4.81
N SER A 304 3.72 -2.67 3.71
CA SER A 304 3.93 -1.25 3.39
C SER A 304 3.18 -0.32 4.34
N GLU A 305 2.26 -0.88 5.14
CA GLU A 305 1.38 -0.13 6.04
C GLU A 305 1.86 -0.24 7.48
N SER A 306 1.81 0.86 8.22
CA SER A 306 2.20 0.90 9.63
C SER A 306 1.22 0.18 10.56
N VAL A 307 -0.05 0.12 10.16
CA VAL A 307 -1.12 -0.60 10.88
C VAL A 307 -1.74 -1.59 9.92
N PHE A 308 -1.68 -2.86 10.24
CA PHE A 308 -2.22 -3.95 9.44
C PHE A 308 -2.64 -5.12 10.33
N ILE A 309 -3.46 -6.00 9.80
CA ILE A 309 -3.87 -7.24 10.48
C ILE A 309 -2.81 -8.32 10.25
N GLY A 310 -2.19 -8.82 11.32
CA GLY A 310 -1.12 -9.84 11.29
C GLY A 310 -1.51 -11.15 11.97
N GLU A 311 -0.80 -12.23 11.63
CA GLU A 311 -1.00 -13.57 12.21
C GLU A 311 -0.55 -13.67 13.67
N ASP A 312 0.38 -12.82 14.09
CA ASP A 312 0.90 -12.74 15.47
C ASP A 312 -0.02 -11.98 16.42
N MET A 313 -1.04 -11.29 15.89
CA MET A 313 -2.04 -10.61 16.70
C MET A 313 -2.95 -11.63 17.40
N ASN A 314 -3.28 -11.37 18.67
CA ASN A 314 -4.32 -12.13 19.36
C ASN A 314 -5.73 -11.75 18.82
N ASP A 315 -6.73 -12.59 19.09
CA ASP A 315 -8.10 -12.42 18.57
C ASP A 315 -8.74 -11.07 18.91
N SER A 316 -8.46 -10.54 20.12
CA SER A 316 -9.00 -9.24 20.53
C SER A 316 -8.37 -8.10 19.74
N ASN A 317 -7.06 -8.17 19.47
CA ASN A 317 -6.34 -7.17 18.69
C ASN A 317 -6.75 -7.21 17.22
N VAL A 318 -6.90 -8.40 16.61
CA VAL A 318 -7.43 -8.53 15.25
C VAL A 318 -8.78 -7.81 15.14
N LYS A 319 -9.72 -8.08 16.06
CA LYS A 319 -11.05 -7.46 16.05
C LYS A 319 -11.00 -5.95 16.31
N ALA A 320 -10.17 -5.49 17.25
CA ALA A 320 -10.03 -4.08 17.58
C ALA A 320 -9.46 -3.29 16.41
N THR A 321 -8.33 -3.73 15.85
CA THR A 321 -7.67 -3.09 14.70
C THR A 321 -8.56 -3.13 13.45
N THR A 322 -9.28 -4.25 13.22
CA THR A 322 -10.25 -4.30 12.12
C THR A 322 -11.31 -3.21 12.28
N ASN A 323 -11.89 -3.05 13.47
CA ASN A 323 -12.89 -1.99 13.73
C ASN A 323 -12.31 -0.60 13.52
N GLU A 324 -11.13 -0.32 14.05
CA GLU A 324 -10.44 0.96 13.93
C GLU A 324 -10.19 1.36 12.47
N LEU A 325 -9.72 0.41 11.66
CA LEU A 325 -9.44 0.66 10.24
C LEU A 325 -10.74 0.86 9.43
N LEU A 326 -11.79 0.10 9.75
CA LEU A 326 -13.11 0.26 9.11
C LEU A 326 -13.77 1.61 9.44
N ASP A 327 -13.59 2.12 10.67
CA ASP A 327 -14.18 3.40 11.10
C ASP A 327 -13.62 4.63 10.37
N GLN A 328 -12.45 4.50 9.74
CA GLN A 328 -11.80 5.60 9.03
C GLN A 328 -12.40 5.87 7.64
N VAL A 329 -13.14 4.92 7.07
CA VAL A 329 -13.66 5.02 5.70
C VAL A 329 -15.18 5.18 5.74
N PRO A 330 -15.71 6.42 5.65
CA PRO A 330 -17.15 6.65 5.64
C PRO A 330 -17.80 6.03 4.41
N HIS A 331 -19.10 5.72 4.52
CA HIS A 331 -19.94 5.11 3.47
C HIS A 331 -19.51 3.70 3.02
N ALA A 332 -18.54 3.07 3.69
CA ALA A 332 -18.11 1.72 3.35
C ALA A 332 -19.24 0.69 3.56
N ILE A 333 -19.52 -0.09 2.52
CA ILE A 333 -20.52 -1.18 2.54
C ILE A 333 -19.86 -2.56 2.48
N GLY A 334 -18.54 -2.61 2.33
CA GLY A 334 -17.74 -3.83 2.26
C GLY A 334 -16.26 -3.57 2.46
N MET A 335 -15.48 -4.61 2.34
CA MET A 335 -14.01 -4.52 2.30
C MET A 335 -13.40 -5.56 1.38
N ASN A 336 -12.16 -5.30 0.97
CA ASN A 336 -11.24 -6.27 0.42
C ASN A 336 -9.85 -6.13 1.08
N ASN A 337 -8.99 -7.12 0.93
CA ASN A 337 -7.66 -7.09 1.55
C ASN A 337 -6.65 -6.34 0.70
N HIS A 338 -5.94 -5.36 1.30
CA HIS A 338 -4.68 -4.82 0.80
C HIS A 338 -3.55 -5.76 1.21
N GLN A 339 -2.70 -6.19 0.22
CA GLN A 339 -1.71 -7.23 0.49
C GLN A 339 -2.38 -8.49 1.09
N GLY A 340 -1.90 -8.95 2.25
CA GLY A 340 -2.58 -9.99 3.02
C GLY A 340 -2.29 -11.41 2.56
N SER A 341 -1.26 -11.66 1.75
CA SER A 341 -0.94 -13.00 1.26
C SER A 341 -0.60 -14.01 2.37
N MET A 342 -0.24 -13.54 3.58
CA MET A 342 -0.07 -14.35 4.77
C MET A 342 -1.35 -14.39 5.61
N ALA A 343 -1.85 -13.26 6.02
CA ALA A 343 -2.98 -13.17 6.93
C ALA A 343 -4.29 -13.75 6.36
N THR A 344 -4.53 -13.64 5.04
CA THR A 344 -5.72 -14.25 4.41
C THR A 344 -5.67 -15.78 4.33
N ALA A 345 -4.50 -16.39 4.49
CA ALA A 345 -4.35 -17.85 4.58
C ALA A 345 -4.51 -18.38 6.03
N ASP A 346 -4.52 -17.51 7.03
CA ASP A 346 -4.74 -17.88 8.43
C ASP A 346 -6.26 -17.89 8.75
N ALA A 347 -6.79 -19.08 9.03
CA ALA A 347 -8.21 -19.28 9.30
C ALA A 347 -8.69 -18.60 10.59
N ARG A 348 -7.85 -18.45 11.62
CA ARG A 348 -8.15 -17.76 12.88
C ARG A 348 -8.29 -16.26 12.62
N VAL A 349 -7.30 -15.67 11.96
CA VAL A 349 -7.30 -14.24 11.62
C VAL A 349 -8.52 -13.91 10.76
N MET A 350 -8.77 -14.68 9.69
CA MET A 350 -9.92 -14.44 8.82
C MET A 350 -11.24 -14.59 9.53
N LYS A 351 -11.40 -15.57 10.44
CA LYS A 351 -12.60 -15.73 11.26
C LYS A 351 -12.86 -14.48 12.13
N ASP A 352 -11.80 -13.91 12.73
CA ASP A 352 -11.93 -12.74 13.57
C ASP A 352 -12.27 -11.48 12.78
N VAL A 353 -11.62 -11.24 11.65
CA VAL A 353 -11.99 -10.18 10.70
C VAL A 353 -13.44 -10.33 10.27
N MET A 354 -13.86 -11.52 9.81
CA MET A 354 -15.23 -11.77 9.37
C MET A 354 -16.25 -11.62 10.50
N SER A 355 -15.88 -11.88 11.75
CA SER A 355 -16.76 -11.63 12.90
C SER A 355 -17.14 -10.16 13.08
N VAL A 356 -16.18 -9.26 12.81
CA VAL A 356 -16.39 -7.81 12.81
C VAL A 356 -17.27 -7.42 11.63
N MET A 357 -16.94 -7.89 10.43
CA MET A 357 -17.70 -7.60 9.22
C MET A 357 -19.17 -8.02 9.32
N LYS A 358 -19.43 -9.22 9.85
CA LYS A 358 -20.78 -9.70 10.09
C LYS A 358 -21.58 -8.79 11.01
N LYS A 359 -20.98 -8.34 12.13
CA LYS A 359 -21.62 -7.40 13.08
C LYS A 359 -21.96 -6.07 12.41
N ARG A 360 -21.11 -5.60 11.49
CA ARG A 360 -21.28 -4.35 10.75
C ARG A 360 -22.13 -4.51 9.49
N ARG A 361 -22.54 -5.73 9.14
CA ARG A 361 -23.31 -6.05 7.92
C ARG A 361 -22.58 -5.63 6.63
N LEU A 362 -21.26 -5.79 6.61
CA LEU A 362 -20.41 -5.51 5.46
C LEU A 362 -20.23 -6.76 4.60
N VAL A 363 -20.05 -6.56 3.29
CA VAL A 363 -19.71 -7.63 2.35
C VAL A 363 -18.20 -7.78 2.20
N TYR A 364 -17.72 -8.93 1.71
CA TYR A 364 -16.29 -9.21 1.57
C TYR A 364 -15.92 -9.59 0.14
N LEU A 365 -14.88 -8.95 -0.39
CA LEU A 365 -14.23 -9.35 -1.64
C LEU A 365 -12.82 -9.89 -1.33
N ASP A 366 -12.56 -11.14 -1.66
CA ASP A 366 -11.20 -11.69 -1.58
C ASP A 366 -10.36 -11.18 -2.76
N SER A 367 -9.34 -10.34 -2.49
CA SER A 367 -8.42 -9.84 -3.54
C SER A 367 -7.56 -10.93 -4.14
N ARG A 368 -7.50 -12.14 -3.54
CA ARG A 368 -6.74 -13.31 -4.02
C ARG A 368 -5.26 -13.03 -4.24
N THR A 369 -4.64 -12.31 -3.31
CA THR A 369 -3.19 -12.08 -3.30
C THR A 369 -2.39 -13.36 -2.99
N ASN A 370 -3.07 -14.41 -2.53
CA ASN A 370 -2.54 -15.75 -2.29
C ASN A 370 -3.58 -16.80 -2.73
N SER A 371 -3.14 -17.84 -3.44
CA SER A 371 -4.00 -18.96 -3.83
C SER A 371 -4.51 -19.78 -2.64
N ALA A 372 -3.80 -19.75 -1.50
CA ALA A 372 -4.18 -20.40 -0.25
C ALA A 372 -5.13 -19.55 0.63
N SER A 373 -5.59 -18.37 0.16
CA SER A 373 -6.55 -17.56 0.90
C SER A 373 -7.79 -18.37 1.27
N VAL A 374 -8.19 -18.31 2.54
CA VAL A 374 -9.42 -18.88 3.07
C VAL A 374 -10.51 -17.82 3.29
N GLY A 375 -10.26 -16.58 2.84
CA GLY A 375 -11.12 -15.41 3.09
C GLY A 375 -12.53 -15.61 2.56
N GLU A 376 -12.69 -15.90 1.26
CA GLU A 376 -13.98 -16.15 0.61
C GLU A 376 -14.75 -17.29 1.30
N GLN A 377 -14.08 -18.42 1.55
CA GLN A 377 -14.71 -19.58 2.21
C GLN A 377 -15.18 -19.23 3.63
N THR A 378 -14.36 -18.50 4.39
CA THR A 378 -14.68 -18.09 5.76
C THR A 378 -15.88 -17.15 5.77
N ALA A 379 -15.90 -16.13 4.89
CA ALA A 379 -17.01 -15.20 4.74
C ALA A 379 -18.31 -15.92 4.40
N ALA A 380 -18.30 -16.79 3.39
CA ALA A 380 -19.47 -17.59 2.98
C ALA A 380 -20.00 -18.47 4.12
N SER A 381 -19.09 -19.17 4.84
CA SER A 381 -19.48 -20.02 5.98
C SER A 381 -20.15 -19.26 7.12
N MET A 382 -19.85 -17.96 7.23
CA MET A 382 -20.43 -17.07 8.23
C MET A 382 -21.67 -16.32 7.72
N GLY A 383 -22.12 -16.56 6.48
CA GLY A 383 -23.28 -15.91 5.86
C GLY A 383 -23.02 -14.45 5.52
N ILE A 384 -21.78 -14.09 5.18
CA ILE A 384 -21.40 -12.79 4.64
C ILE A 384 -21.39 -12.90 3.11
N ALA A 385 -22.11 -12.02 2.43
CA ALA A 385 -22.08 -11.98 0.97
C ALA A 385 -20.66 -11.73 0.50
N THR A 386 -20.14 -12.58 -0.39
CA THR A 386 -18.73 -12.61 -0.76
C THR A 386 -18.53 -12.99 -2.22
N SER A 387 -17.37 -12.67 -2.72
CA SER A 387 -16.84 -13.12 -4.01
C SER A 387 -15.31 -12.97 -4.00
N ARG A 388 -14.66 -13.26 -5.13
CA ARG A 388 -13.21 -13.13 -5.27
C ARG A 388 -12.79 -12.45 -6.56
N ASN A 389 -11.59 -11.88 -6.56
CA ASN A 389 -10.93 -11.34 -7.74
C ASN A 389 -10.62 -12.45 -8.76
N ASN A 390 -10.90 -12.20 -10.01
CA ASN A 390 -10.52 -13.07 -11.13
C ASN A 390 -9.23 -12.63 -11.80
N LEU A 391 -8.91 -11.33 -11.78
CA LEU A 391 -7.78 -10.79 -12.52
C LEU A 391 -7.34 -9.41 -11.99
N PHE A 392 -6.04 -9.22 -11.74
CA PHE A 392 -5.44 -7.88 -11.62
C PHE A 392 -5.13 -7.32 -13.00
N ILE A 393 -5.52 -6.06 -13.27
CA ILE A 393 -5.41 -5.48 -14.62
C ILE A 393 -4.18 -4.61 -14.83
N ASP A 394 -3.51 -4.14 -13.77
CA ASP A 394 -2.46 -3.12 -13.84
C ASP A 394 -1.18 -3.48 -13.05
N ASN A 395 -0.88 -4.78 -12.94
CA ASN A 395 0.42 -5.25 -12.44
C ASN A 395 1.57 -4.75 -13.34
N ASP A 396 1.32 -4.66 -14.65
CA ASP A 396 2.14 -3.91 -15.59
C ASP A 396 1.53 -2.52 -15.75
N ALA A 397 2.32 -1.49 -15.46
CA ALA A 397 1.88 -0.09 -15.51
C ALA A 397 1.86 0.51 -16.93
N ASP A 398 1.86 -0.30 -17.98
CA ASP A 398 1.68 0.15 -19.38
C ASP A 398 0.19 0.21 -19.76
N VAL A 399 -0.24 1.30 -20.41
CA VAL A 399 -1.65 1.51 -20.78
C VAL A 399 -2.16 0.40 -21.73
N ASN A 400 -1.35 -0.05 -22.68
CA ASN A 400 -1.76 -1.10 -23.62
C ASN A 400 -1.83 -2.47 -22.94
N ALA A 401 -0.92 -2.75 -21.99
CA ALA A 401 -0.98 -3.94 -21.16
C ALA A 401 -2.27 -3.95 -20.32
N ILE A 402 -2.63 -2.83 -19.70
CA ILE A 402 -3.89 -2.69 -18.93
C ILE A 402 -5.10 -2.91 -19.84
N LYS A 403 -5.12 -2.33 -21.05
CA LYS A 403 -6.21 -2.56 -22.03
C LYS A 403 -6.34 -4.03 -22.43
N GLN A 404 -5.23 -4.75 -22.62
CA GLN A 404 -5.27 -6.18 -22.88
C GLN A 404 -5.86 -6.96 -21.71
N ARG A 405 -5.53 -6.58 -20.46
CA ARG A 405 -6.11 -7.18 -19.26
C ARG A 405 -7.60 -6.86 -19.12
N LEU A 406 -8.06 -5.66 -19.48
CA LEU A 406 -9.47 -5.32 -19.52
C LEU A 406 -10.24 -6.20 -20.52
N ARG A 407 -9.70 -6.44 -21.73
CA ARG A 407 -10.27 -7.40 -22.70
C ARG A 407 -10.32 -8.81 -22.11
N GLN A 408 -9.24 -9.26 -21.47
CA GLN A 408 -9.20 -10.56 -20.81
C GLN A 408 -10.28 -10.68 -19.72
N GLY A 409 -10.49 -9.64 -18.91
CA GLY A 409 -11.58 -9.58 -17.94
C GLY A 409 -12.95 -9.71 -18.59
N GLY A 410 -13.16 -9.05 -19.74
CA GLY A 410 -14.35 -9.19 -20.56
C GLY A 410 -14.57 -10.62 -21.07
N GLU A 411 -13.52 -11.29 -21.55
CA GLU A 411 -13.62 -12.70 -22.00
C GLU A 411 -13.93 -13.66 -20.84
N ILE A 412 -13.35 -13.43 -19.66
CA ILE A 412 -13.71 -14.20 -18.45
C ILE A 412 -15.20 -14.00 -18.12
N ALA A 413 -15.67 -12.74 -18.18
CA ALA A 413 -17.09 -12.43 -17.95
C ALA A 413 -18.03 -13.13 -18.96
N LYS A 414 -17.67 -13.15 -20.25
CA LYS A 414 -18.44 -13.87 -21.27
C LYS A 414 -18.45 -15.38 -21.04
N SER A 415 -17.32 -15.95 -20.66
CA SER A 415 -17.17 -17.39 -20.47
C SER A 415 -17.88 -17.91 -19.21
N ASN A 416 -17.88 -17.13 -18.13
CA ASN A 416 -18.39 -17.54 -16.82
C ASN A 416 -19.74 -16.89 -16.48
N GLY A 417 -20.28 -16.02 -17.37
CA GLY A 417 -21.45 -15.18 -17.09
C GLY A 417 -21.10 -13.90 -16.32
N SER A 418 -20.07 -13.91 -15.51
CA SER A 418 -19.57 -12.73 -14.77
C SER A 418 -18.09 -12.82 -14.45
N ALA A 419 -17.46 -11.66 -14.19
CA ALA A 419 -16.11 -11.56 -13.65
C ALA A 419 -15.96 -10.32 -12.75
N ILE A 420 -15.03 -10.41 -11.80
CA ILE A 420 -14.58 -9.29 -10.97
C ILE A 420 -13.10 -9.07 -11.27
N ILE A 421 -12.74 -7.83 -11.62
CA ILE A 421 -11.35 -7.45 -11.87
C ILE A 421 -10.93 -6.30 -10.96
N ILE A 422 -9.65 -6.28 -10.58
CA ILE A 422 -9.09 -5.26 -9.72
C ILE A 422 -7.99 -4.49 -10.45
N GLY A 423 -8.09 -3.16 -10.43
CA GLY A 423 -7.03 -2.22 -10.74
C GLY A 423 -6.77 -1.30 -9.55
N HIS A 424 -5.76 -0.44 -9.66
CA HIS A 424 -5.40 0.48 -8.60
C HIS A 424 -5.65 1.93 -9.01
N CYS A 425 -5.78 2.84 -8.03
CA CYS A 425 -5.99 4.26 -8.26
C CYS A 425 -4.72 4.92 -8.82
N ARG A 426 -4.45 4.66 -10.11
CA ARG A 426 -3.26 5.13 -10.85
C ARG A 426 -3.66 5.85 -12.14
N PRO A 427 -2.90 6.88 -12.56
CA PRO A 427 -3.23 7.65 -13.78
C PRO A 427 -3.40 6.80 -15.03
N LYS A 428 -2.55 5.78 -15.24
CA LYS A 428 -2.60 4.90 -16.41
C LYS A 428 -3.79 3.94 -16.38
N THR A 429 -4.22 3.50 -15.19
CA THR A 429 -5.43 2.70 -15.00
C THR A 429 -6.67 3.51 -15.36
N ALA A 430 -6.76 4.76 -14.87
CA ALA A 430 -7.85 5.67 -15.22
C ALA A 430 -7.90 5.95 -16.73
N GLN A 431 -6.73 6.17 -17.37
CA GLN A 431 -6.62 6.35 -18.81
C GLN A 431 -7.11 5.12 -19.58
N ALA A 432 -6.59 3.93 -19.25
CA ALA A 432 -6.96 2.69 -19.94
C ALA A 432 -8.46 2.42 -19.83
N LEU A 433 -9.05 2.63 -18.64
CA LEU A 433 -10.48 2.51 -18.43
C LEU A 433 -11.27 3.46 -19.34
N SER A 434 -10.90 4.75 -19.37
CA SER A 434 -11.61 5.74 -20.19
C SER A 434 -11.60 5.41 -21.69
N GLU A 435 -10.53 4.77 -22.16
CA GLU A 435 -10.38 4.37 -23.56
C GLU A 435 -11.04 3.02 -23.93
N MET A 436 -11.44 2.23 -22.93
CA MET A 436 -11.95 0.86 -23.13
C MET A 436 -13.46 0.69 -22.90
N ILE A 437 -14.14 1.66 -22.27
CA ILE A 437 -15.57 1.55 -21.93
C ILE A 437 -16.42 1.21 -23.13
N ASP A 438 -16.27 1.97 -24.22
CA ASP A 438 -17.06 1.79 -25.46
C ASP A 438 -16.78 0.43 -26.12
N GLU A 439 -15.54 -0.05 -26.08
CA GLU A 439 -15.16 -1.34 -26.62
C GLU A 439 -15.81 -2.47 -25.81
N LEU A 440 -15.73 -2.42 -24.49
CA LEU A 440 -16.33 -3.43 -23.61
C LEU A 440 -17.86 -3.49 -23.82
N HIS A 441 -18.54 -2.35 -23.90
CA HIS A 441 -19.98 -2.30 -24.18
C HIS A 441 -20.33 -2.88 -25.57
N LYS A 442 -19.57 -2.55 -26.61
CA LYS A 442 -19.77 -3.11 -27.98
C LYS A 442 -19.58 -4.62 -28.00
N GLU A 443 -18.68 -5.14 -27.17
CA GLU A 443 -18.45 -6.57 -27.00
C GLU A 443 -19.55 -7.28 -26.20
N GLY A 444 -20.54 -6.55 -25.68
CA GLY A 444 -21.64 -7.07 -24.90
C GLY A 444 -21.32 -7.26 -23.41
N ILE A 445 -20.30 -6.56 -22.89
CA ILE A 445 -19.98 -6.56 -21.47
C ILE A 445 -20.80 -5.49 -20.74
N ASP A 446 -21.60 -5.94 -19.81
CA ASP A 446 -22.37 -5.09 -18.89
C ASP A 446 -21.53 -4.81 -17.64
N ILE A 447 -21.12 -3.54 -17.45
CA ILE A 447 -20.32 -3.14 -16.31
C ILE A 447 -21.26 -2.88 -15.14
N VAL A 448 -21.03 -3.55 -14.01
CA VAL A 448 -21.90 -3.55 -12.83
C VAL A 448 -21.11 -3.29 -11.55
N PHE A 449 -21.79 -2.95 -10.45
CA PHE A 449 -21.12 -2.89 -9.15
C PHE A 449 -20.72 -4.27 -8.65
N VAL A 450 -19.61 -4.35 -7.91
CA VAL A 450 -19.12 -5.62 -7.36
C VAL A 450 -20.17 -6.32 -6.49
N THR A 451 -20.97 -5.55 -5.75
CA THR A 451 -22.02 -6.08 -4.88
C THR A 451 -23.13 -6.83 -5.61
N GLU A 452 -23.28 -6.60 -6.91
CA GLU A 452 -24.26 -7.31 -7.75
C GLU A 452 -23.77 -8.70 -8.19
N LEU A 453 -22.48 -9.00 -7.98
CA LEU A 453 -21.85 -10.28 -8.29
C LEU A 453 -21.47 -11.07 -7.03
N MET A 454 -21.85 -10.60 -5.85
CA MET A 454 -21.63 -11.30 -4.57
C MET A 454 -22.80 -12.19 -4.21
N GLN A 455 -22.50 -13.33 -3.60
CA GLN A 455 -23.47 -14.34 -3.16
C GLN A 455 -23.40 -14.53 -1.64
#